data_6f13c204a5b4af9b4f547522ba3436ba
#
_entry.id   6f13c204a5b4af9b4f547522ba3436ba
#
_cell.length_a   1.000
_cell.length_b   1.000
_cell.length_c   1.000
_cell.angle_alpha   90.00
_cell.angle_beta   90.00
_cell.angle_gamma   90.00
#
_symmetry.space_group_name_H-M   'P 1'
#
loop_
_entity.id
_entity.type
_entity.pdbx_description
1 polymer ?
#
loop_
_entity_poly.entity_id
_entity_poly.type
_entity_poly.pdbx_seq_one_letter_code
_entity_poly.pdbx_strand_id
1 'polypeptide(L)'
;QNYKNAIIKAKDTDTTVTGRIAGTPVRILKNKMARTYIKKEKEGAEMMELEKYTLGSLKRAVFEGDVETGSLMSGQVAGMVHEERSLKDIIEGLFKEYEEEKKRVMEVHL
;
A
#
# COMPACT_ATOMS: atom_id res chain seq x y z
N GLN A 1 -9.10 -9.94 -4.96
CA GLN A 1 -9.18 -10.35 -3.54
C GLN A 1 -7.79 -10.52 -2.91
N ASN A 2 -6.83 -11.11 -3.63
CA ASN A 2 -5.45 -11.29 -3.12
C ASN A 2 -4.80 -9.97 -2.71
N TYR A 3 -5.02 -8.90 -3.47
CA TYR A 3 -4.52 -7.56 -3.17
C TYR A 3 -5.09 -7.04 -1.84
N LYS A 4 -6.40 -7.15 -1.64
CA LYS A 4 -7.06 -6.77 -0.39
C LYS A 4 -6.53 -7.57 0.79
N ASN A 5 -6.37 -8.89 0.62
CA ASN A 5 -5.82 -9.76 1.65
C ASN A 5 -4.39 -9.40 2.01
N ALA A 6 -3.57 -9.00 1.04
CA ALA A 6 -2.20 -8.55 1.28
C ALA A 6 -2.18 -7.28 2.14
N ILE A 7 -3.08 -6.33 1.88
CA ILE A 7 -3.21 -5.10 2.70
C ILE A 7 -3.63 -5.46 4.13
N ILE A 8 -4.63 -6.32 4.31
CA ILE A 8 -5.12 -6.72 5.65
C ILE A 8 -4.03 -7.40 6.47
N LYS A 9 -3.17 -8.18 5.83
CA LYS A 9 -2.04 -8.87 6.50
C LYS A 9 -0.85 -7.97 6.76
N ALA A 10 -0.77 -6.81 6.12
CA ALA A 10 0.38 -5.91 6.22
C ALA A 10 0.53 -5.35 7.63
N LYS A 11 1.77 -5.22 8.06
CA LYS A 11 2.16 -4.51 9.28
C LYS A 11 2.64 -3.11 8.93
N ASP A 12 2.87 -2.28 9.91
CA ASP A 12 3.37 -0.90 9.74
C ASP A 12 4.72 -0.82 9.01
N THR A 13 5.52 -1.89 9.05
CA THR A 13 6.83 -1.97 8.40
C THR A 13 6.79 -2.63 7.01
N ASP A 14 5.63 -3.01 6.50
CA ASP A 14 5.51 -3.81 5.28
C ASP A 14 5.36 -3.00 4.00
N THR A 15 5.51 -1.69 4.06
CA THR A 15 5.58 -0.84 2.86
C THR A 15 7.00 -0.36 2.59
N THR A 16 7.29 -0.10 1.33
CA THR A 16 8.57 0.46 0.89
C THR A 16 8.35 1.37 -0.31
N VAL A 17 9.35 2.18 -0.62
CA VAL A 17 9.32 3.07 -1.78
C VAL A 17 10.29 2.56 -2.84
N THR A 18 9.78 2.31 -4.03
CA THR A 18 10.58 2.04 -5.25
C THR A 18 10.73 3.31 -6.06
N GLY A 19 11.77 3.38 -6.90
CA GLY A 19 11.94 4.47 -7.85
C GLY A 19 12.53 5.76 -7.29
N ARG A 20 13.09 5.76 -6.10
CA ARG A 20 13.72 6.96 -5.53
C ARG A 20 14.92 7.41 -6.34
N ILE A 21 15.78 6.49 -6.74
CA ILE A 21 16.98 6.78 -7.52
C ILE A 21 16.58 7.13 -8.96
N ALA A 22 15.61 6.40 -9.51
CA ALA A 22 15.09 6.62 -10.87
C ALA A 22 14.24 7.90 -11.01
N GLY A 23 13.88 8.56 -9.92
CA GLY A 23 13.10 9.80 -9.93
C GLY A 23 11.59 9.61 -10.07
N THR A 24 11.10 8.39 -9.92
CA THR A 24 9.67 8.04 -10.01
C THR A 24 9.21 7.27 -8.75
N PRO A 25 9.22 7.93 -7.57
CA PRO A 25 8.96 7.23 -6.32
C PRO A 25 7.50 6.77 -6.20
N VAL A 26 7.31 5.52 -5.82
CA VAL A 26 6.00 4.91 -5.55
C VAL A 26 6.08 4.07 -4.28
N ARG A 27 5.11 4.25 -3.39
CA ARG A 27 5.01 3.40 -2.20
C ARG A 27 4.16 2.17 -2.49
N ILE A 28 4.69 1.01 -2.15
CA ILE A 28 4.05 -0.29 -2.39
C ILE A 28 4.26 -1.21 -1.18
N LEU A 29 3.46 -2.28 -1.10
CA LEU A 29 3.74 -3.36 -0.17
C LEU A 29 5.03 -4.08 -0.59
N LYS A 30 5.82 -4.50 0.40
CA LYS A 30 7.03 -5.29 0.16
C LYS A 30 6.65 -6.66 -0.41
N ASN A 31 7.21 -6.99 -1.57
CA ASN A 31 7.05 -8.29 -2.20
C ASN A 31 8.31 -8.62 -3.03
N LYS A 32 8.28 -9.72 -3.76
CA LYS A 32 9.40 -10.14 -4.61
C LYS A 32 9.80 -9.07 -5.62
N MET A 33 8.81 -8.48 -6.31
CA MET A 33 9.06 -7.43 -7.30
C MET A 33 9.73 -6.21 -6.65
N ALA A 34 9.21 -5.73 -5.53
CA ALA A 34 9.77 -4.58 -4.82
C ALA A 34 11.25 -4.81 -4.43
N ARG A 35 11.56 -5.97 -3.88
CA ARG A 35 12.93 -6.32 -3.48
C ARG A 35 13.87 -6.38 -4.68
N THR A 36 13.42 -7.01 -5.76
CA THR A 36 14.21 -7.12 -7.00
C THR A 36 14.46 -5.75 -7.62
N TYR A 37 13.41 -4.92 -7.71
CA TYR A 37 13.49 -3.56 -8.25
C TYR A 37 14.50 -2.71 -7.47
N ILE A 38 14.36 -2.66 -6.15
CA ILE A 38 15.25 -1.85 -5.29
C ILE A 38 16.70 -2.33 -5.40
N LYS A 39 16.93 -3.64 -5.46
CA LYS A 39 18.26 -4.20 -5.64
C LYS A 39 18.87 -3.73 -6.96
N LYS A 40 18.13 -3.86 -8.06
CA LYS A 40 18.57 -3.44 -9.39
C LYS A 40 18.83 -1.93 -9.46
N GLU A 41 17.96 -1.15 -8.86
CA GLU A 41 18.10 0.31 -8.79
C GLU A 41 19.38 0.72 -8.06
N LYS A 42 19.72 0.05 -6.95
CA LYS A 42 20.97 0.27 -6.21
C LYS A 42 22.21 -0.16 -6.97
N GLU A 43 22.09 -1.17 -7.82
CA GLU A 43 23.18 -1.63 -8.69
C GLU A 43 23.41 -0.71 -9.90
N GLY A 44 22.62 0.35 -10.06
CA GLY A 44 22.73 1.30 -11.14
C GLY A 44 22.09 0.87 -12.45
N ALA A 45 21.09 -0.02 -12.41
CA ALA A 45 20.36 -0.44 -13.59
C ALA A 45 19.72 0.76 -14.30
N GLU A 46 19.74 0.73 -15.63
CA GLU A 46 19.11 1.77 -16.45
C GLU A 46 17.58 1.71 -16.37
N MET A 47 16.93 2.85 -16.65
CA MET A 47 15.47 2.99 -16.63
C MET A 47 14.77 1.89 -17.46
N MET A 48 15.30 1.58 -18.65
CA MET A 48 14.72 0.53 -19.52
C MET A 48 14.74 -0.84 -18.88
N GLU A 49 15.77 -1.16 -18.12
CA GLU A 49 15.85 -2.44 -17.37
C GLU A 49 14.86 -2.44 -16.22
N LEU A 50 14.74 -1.33 -15.49
CA LEU A 50 13.82 -1.18 -14.36
C LEU A 50 12.36 -1.26 -14.81
N GLU A 51 12.02 -0.67 -15.96
CA GLU A 51 10.67 -0.72 -16.53
C GLU A 51 10.16 -2.13 -16.78
N LYS A 52 11.04 -3.09 -17.06
CA LYS A 52 10.65 -4.50 -17.26
C LYS A 52 9.91 -5.08 -16.04
N TYR A 53 10.22 -4.60 -14.83
CA TYR A 53 9.57 -5.04 -13.59
C TYR A 53 8.25 -4.33 -13.34
N THR A 54 8.11 -3.08 -13.76
CA THR A 54 6.95 -2.23 -13.46
C THR A 54 5.91 -2.19 -14.57
N LEU A 55 6.29 -2.45 -15.82
CA LEU A 55 5.36 -2.45 -16.94
C LEU A 55 4.26 -3.48 -16.74
N GLY A 56 3.02 -3.02 -16.67
CA GLY A 56 1.86 -3.88 -16.43
C GLY A 56 1.77 -4.46 -15.01
N SER A 57 2.65 -4.08 -14.11
CA SER A 57 2.69 -4.64 -12.75
C SER A 57 1.45 -4.34 -11.91
N LEU A 58 0.87 -3.15 -12.05
CA LEU A 58 -0.38 -2.82 -11.38
C LEU A 58 -1.54 -3.67 -11.91
N LYS A 59 -1.60 -3.86 -13.24
CA LYS A 59 -2.61 -4.73 -13.85
C LYS A 59 -2.51 -6.17 -13.32
N ARG A 60 -1.30 -6.72 -13.23
CA ARG A 60 -1.08 -8.05 -12.67
C ARG A 60 -1.60 -8.15 -11.22
N ALA A 61 -1.31 -7.14 -10.40
CA ALA A 61 -1.79 -7.12 -9.03
C ALA A 61 -3.32 -7.07 -8.92
N VAL A 62 -3.96 -6.20 -9.70
CA VAL A 62 -5.40 -5.91 -9.61
C VAL A 62 -6.25 -6.97 -10.30
N PHE A 63 -5.92 -7.32 -11.55
CA PHE A 63 -6.74 -8.23 -12.36
C PHE A 63 -6.35 -9.69 -12.22
N GLU A 64 -5.07 -9.98 -12.13
CA GLU A 64 -4.57 -11.35 -12.06
C GLU A 64 -4.35 -11.83 -10.62
N GLY A 65 -4.38 -10.92 -9.65
CA GLY A 65 -4.13 -11.23 -8.25
C GLY A 65 -2.70 -11.66 -7.95
N ASP A 66 -1.75 -11.25 -8.79
CA ASP A 66 -0.33 -11.57 -8.62
C ASP A 66 0.28 -10.62 -7.58
N VAL A 67 0.35 -11.10 -6.35
CA VAL A 67 0.92 -10.36 -5.22
C VAL A 67 2.44 -10.48 -5.10
N GLU A 68 3.08 -11.32 -5.91
CA GLU A 68 4.53 -11.54 -5.91
C GLU A 68 5.25 -10.62 -6.90
N THR A 69 4.75 -10.54 -8.14
CA THR A 69 5.37 -9.74 -9.21
C THR A 69 4.59 -8.48 -9.57
N GLY A 70 3.40 -8.29 -8.99
CA GLY A 70 2.59 -7.09 -9.18
C GLY A 70 3.05 -5.93 -8.29
N SER A 71 2.65 -4.72 -8.66
CA SER A 71 2.80 -3.52 -7.81
C SER A 71 1.56 -3.34 -6.95
N LEU A 72 1.69 -3.59 -5.65
CA LEU A 72 0.62 -3.39 -4.70
C LEU A 72 0.74 -2.00 -4.08
N MET A 73 0.30 -0.99 -4.82
CA MET A 73 0.34 0.40 -4.34
C MET A 73 -0.45 0.54 -3.05
N SER A 74 0.16 1.12 -2.04
CA SER A 74 -0.43 1.28 -0.73
C SER A 74 0.24 2.39 0.06
N GLY A 75 -0.52 3.10 0.88
CA GLY A 75 0.03 4.09 1.80
C GLY A 75 0.67 3.45 3.03
N GLN A 76 1.35 4.26 3.82
CA GLN A 76 1.97 3.81 5.08
C GLN A 76 0.93 3.27 6.08
N VAL A 77 -0.31 3.72 5.99
CA VAL A 77 -1.41 3.30 6.86
C VAL A 77 -1.94 1.89 6.55
N ALA A 78 -1.39 1.19 5.56
CA ALA A 78 -1.80 -0.18 5.23
C ALA A 78 -1.83 -1.08 6.47
N GLY A 79 -0.86 -0.95 7.37
CA GLY A 79 -0.81 -1.70 8.63
C GLY A 79 -1.95 -1.41 9.61
N MET A 80 -2.73 -0.36 9.38
CA MET A 80 -3.90 0.00 10.20
C MET A 80 -5.22 -0.52 9.61
N VAL A 81 -5.20 -1.12 8.42
CA VAL A 81 -6.37 -1.69 7.77
C VAL A 81 -6.47 -3.17 8.14
N HIS A 82 -7.46 -3.54 8.93
CA HIS A 82 -7.55 -4.88 9.51
C HIS A 82 -8.70 -5.72 8.96
N GLU A 83 -9.64 -5.10 8.24
CA GLU A 83 -10.82 -5.80 7.74
C GLU A 83 -11.34 -5.20 6.45
N GLU A 84 -12.09 -6.00 5.71
CA GLU A 84 -12.85 -5.58 4.55
C GLU A 84 -14.30 -5.31 4.98
N ARG A 85 -14.81 -4.12 4.64
CA ARG A 85 -16.18 -3.72 4.95
C ARG A 85 -16.87 -3.16 3.72
N SER A 86 -18.21 -3.19 3.72
CA SER A 86 -18.99 -2.52 2.67
C SER A 86 -18.75 -1.00 2.72
N LEU A 87 -18.92 -0.33 1.58
CA LEU A 87 -18.81 1.13 1.50
C LEU A 87 -19.79 1.81 2.47
N LYS A 88 -21.00 1.27 2.59
CA LYS A 88 -22.00 1.76 3.55
C LYS A 88 -21.47 1.73 4.99
N ASP A 89 -20.93 0.59 5.41
CA ASP A 89 -20.40 0.42 6.77
C ASP A 89 -19.19 1.33 7.03
N ILE A 90 -18.33 1.52 6.03
CA ILE A 90 -17.19 2.43 6.13
C ILE A 90 -17.66 3.86 6.35
N ILE A 91 -18.61 4.35 5.55
CA ILE A 91 -19.12 5.73 5.64
C ILE A 91 -19.88 5.95 6.95
N GLU A 92 -20.77 5.05 7.32
CA GLU A 92 -21.51 5.13 8.58
C GLU A 92 -20.57 5.07 9.78
N GLY A 93 -19.56 4.22 9.72
CA GLY A 93 -18.51 4.11 10.75
C GLY A 93 -17.72 5.40 10.92
N LEU A 94 -17.36 6.07 9.82
CA LEU A 94 -16.66 7.36 9.86
C LEU A 94 -17.44 8.42 10.64
N PHE A 95 -18.73 8.57 10.37
CA PHE A 95 -19.57 9.54 11.08
C PHE A 95 -19.77 9.17 12.54
N LYS A 96 -19.94 7.89 12.85
CA LYS A 96 -20.06 7.41 14.22
C LYS A 96 -18.78 7.69 15.02
N GLU A 97 -17.63 7.32 14.48
CA GLU A 97 -16.32 7.57 15.11
C GLU A 97 -16.04 9.06 15.29
N TYR A 98 -16.44 9.87 14.31
CA TYR A 98 -16.35 11.33 14.41
C TYR A 98 -17.13 11.86 15.62
N GLU A 99 -18.37 11.45 15.80
CA GLU A 99 -19.19 11.90 16.92
C GLU A 99 -18.61 11.43 18.28
N GLU A 100 -18.14 10.19 18.34
CA GLU A 100 -17.50 9.65 19.55
C GLU A 100 -16.21 10.42 19.90
N GLU A 101 -15.37 10.70 18.91
CA GLU A 101 -14.12 11.41 19.10
C GLU A 101 -14.35 12.89 19.46
N LYS A 102 -15.33 13.53 18.83
CA LYS A 102 -15.77 14.89 19.17
C LYS A 102 -16.16 14.97 20.64
N LYS A 103 -16.99 14.05 21.12
CA LYS A 103 -17.37 13.94 22.53
C LYS A 103 -16.14 13.81 23.44
N ARG A 104 -15.23 12.89 23.11
CA ARG A 104 -14.01 12.66 23.87
C ARG A 104 -13.16 13.92 23.99
N VAL A 105 -12.98 14.63 22.89
CA VAL A 105 -12.19 15.88 22.86
C VAL A 105 -12.87 16.98 23.69
N MET A 106 -14.20 17.11 23.61
CA MET A 106 -14.96 18.12 24.39
C MET A 106 -14.94 17.85 25.90
N GLU A 107 -14.71 16.62 26.33
CA GLU A 107 -14.61 16.24 27.74
C GLU A 107 -13.20 16.43 28.32
N VAL A 108 -12.21 16.82 27.48
CA VAL A 108 -10.85 17.08 27.95
C VAL A 108 -10.79 18.43 28.67
N HIS A 109 -10.38 18.40 29.92
CA HIS A 109 -10.13 19.59 30.73
C HIS A 109 -8.65 19.89 30.76
N LEU A 110 -8.28 21.05 30.23
CA LEU A 110 -6.89 21.54 30.21
C LEU A 110 -6.61 22.42 31.43
#